data_010fcf284f312029f2ff81d869b22c99
#
_entry.id   010fcf284f312029f2ff81d869b22c99
#
_cell.length_a   1.000
_cell.length_b   1.000
_cell.length_c   1.000
_cell.angle_alpha   90.00
_cell.angle_beta   90.00
_cell.angle_gamma   90.00
#
_symmetry.space_group_name_H-M   'P 1'
#
loop_
_entity.id
_entity.type
_entity.pdbx_description
1 polymer ?
#
loop_
_entity_poly.entity_id
_entity_poly.type
_entity_poly.pdbx_seq_one_letter_code
_entity_poly.pdbx_strand_id
1 'polypeptide(L)'
;MRSTNKVFHLAIPCRELDETAEFYEKLGCRTARRYEDRVTLDFFGDQVVCHLSPEGIDEMPSMYPRHFGITFREEEEFHRTYLLAKEQALPFFQELMVRFKGKREEHITFFLADPSNNLLEFKYYHDPEMIY
;
A
#
# COMPACT_ATOMS: atom_id res chain seq x y z
N MET A 1 20.98 2.27 2.65
CA MET A 1 20.60 2.87 1.34
C MET A 1 19.99 1.80 0.44
N ARG A 2 18.91 2.13 -0.19
CA ARG A 2 18.27 1.20 -1.11
C ARG A 2 19.09 1.03 -2.38
N SER A 3 19.29 -0.23 -2.79
CA SER A 3 19.99 -0.53 -4.03
C SER A 3 19.07 -0.29 -5.23
N THR A 4 19.57 0.40 -6.27
CA THR A 4 18.81 0.64 -7.49
C THR A 4 18.80 -0.57 -8.43
N ASN A 5 19.63 -1.58 -8.16
CA ASN A 5 19.67 -2.79 -8.98
C ASN A 5 18.83 -3.93 -8.41
N LYS A 6 17.98 -3.64 -7.44
CA LYS A 6 17.09 -4.62 -6.83
C LYS A 6 15.69 -4.03 -6.70
N VAL A 7 14.71 -4.87 -6.94
CA VAL A 7 13.30 -4.53 -6.79
C VAL A 7 12.71 -5.50 -5.76
N PHE A 8 12.03 -4.94 -4.76
CA PHE A 8 11.30 -5.77 -3.80
C PHE A 8 10.13 -6.44 -4.51
N HIS A 9 9.89 -7.69 -4.20
CA HIS A 9 8.82 -8.49 -4.79
C HIS A 9 7.88 -9.00 -3.70
N LEU A 10 6.58 -8.80 -3.91
CA LEU A 10 5.53 -9.28 -3.01
C LEU A 10 4.42 -9.91 -3.83
N ALA A 11 3.90 -11.04 -3.38
CA ALA A 11 2.73 -11.70 -3.98
C ALA A 11 1.56 -11.65 -3.01
N ILE A 12 0.38 -11.25 -3.50
CA ILE A 12 -0.84 -11.15 -2.70
C ILE A 12 -2.01 -11.77 -3.46
N PRO A 13 -3.05 -12.24 -2.74
CA PRO A 13 -4.25 -12.74 -3.42
C PRO A 13 -5.15 -11.60 -3.87
N CYS A 14 -5.91 -11.83 -4.94
CA CYS A 14 -7.01 -10.94 -5.31
C CYS A 14 -8.20 -11.78 -5.75
N ARG A 15 -9.41 -11.24 -5.54
CA ARG A 15 -10.63 -11.98 -5.88
C ARG A 15 -11.07 -11.73 -7.32
N GLU A 16 -10.63 -10.61 -7.93
CA GLU A 16 -11.02 -10.25 -9.29
C GLU A 16 -9.98 -9.28 -9.85
N LEU A 17 -9.55 -9.52 -11.09
CA LEU A 17 -8.41 -8.81 -11.67
C LEU A 17 -8.71 -7.38 -12.08
N ASP A 18 -9.90 -7.11 -12.64
CA ASP A 18 -10.25 -5.77 -13.11
C ASP A 18 -10.35 -4.77 -11.97
N GLU A 19 -11.07 -5.12 -10.91
CA GLU A 19 -11.21 -4.23 -9.76
C GLU A 19 -9.89 -4.01 -9.04
N THR A 20 -9.02 -5.03 -9.04
CA THR A 20 -7.69 -4.92 -8.45
C THR A 20 -6.84 -3.91 -9.23
N ALA A 21 -6.77 -4.07 -10.54
CA ALA A 21 -6.02 -3.15 -11.39
C ALA A 21 -6.54 -1.71 -11.25
N GLU A 22 -7.86 -1.54 -11.26
CA GLU A 22 -8.49 -0.23 -11.12
C GLU A 22 -8.11 0.44 -9.80
N PHE A 23 -8.17 -0.29 -8.68
CA PHE A 23 -7.81 0.26 -7.38
C PHE A 23 -6.36 0.78 -7.37
N TYR A 24 -5.42 -0.06 -7.81
CA TYR A 24 -4.02 0.32 -7.76
C TYR A 24 -3.67 1.43 -8.75
N GLU A 25 -4.35 1.49 -9.90
CA GLU A 25 -4.18 2.61 -10.84
C GLU A 25 -4.68 3.92 -10.24
N LYS A 26 -5.82 3.91 -9.55
CA LYS A 26 -6.33 5.09 -8.85
C LYS A 26 -5.40 5.54 -7.74
N LEU A 27 -4.68 4.61 -7.13
CA LEU A 27 -3.68 4.92 -6.09
C LEU A 27 -2.39 5.53 -6.68
N GLY A 28 -2.24 5.50 -8.00
CA GLY A 28 -1.08 6.04 -8.67
C GLY A 28 -0.07 4.99 -9.12
N CYS A 29 -0.40 3.71 -8.96
CA CYS A 29 0.44 2.62 -9.44
C CYS A 29 0.18 2.34 -10.92
N ARG A 30 1.09 1.61 -11.56
CA ARG A 30 0.96 1.25 -12.95
C ARG A 30 0.76 -0.26 -13.09
N THR A 31 -0.23 -0.66 -13.90
CA THR A 31 -0.37 -2.06 -14.30
C THR A 31 0.74 -2.34 -15.32
N ALA A 32 1.72 -3.15 -14.91
CA ALA A 32 2.86 -3.46 -15.76
C ALA A 32 2.57 -4.58 -16.75
N ARG A 33 1.90 -5.64 -16.27
CA ARG A 33 1.51 -6.79 -17.11
C ARG A 33 0.21 -7.38 -16.59
N ARG A 34 -0.55 -7.96 -17.51
CA ARG A 34 -1.80 -8.63 -17.19
C ARG A 34 -1.87 -10.01 -17.83
N TYR A 35 -2.28 -10.99 -17.03
CA TYR A 35 -2.49 -12.36 -17.47
C TYR A 35 -3.90 -12.81 -17.08
N GLU A 36 -4.28 -14.03 -17.45
CA GLU A 36 -5.60 -14.56 -17.11
C GLU A 36 -5.77 -14.83 -15.62
N ASP A 37 -4.67 -15.11 -14.93
CA ASP A 37 -4.68 -15.52 -13.51
C ASP A 37 -3.98 -14.56 -12.57
N ARG A 38 -3.47 -13.42 -13.06
CA ARG A 38 -2.76 -12.46 -12.21
C ARG A 38 -2.54 -11.13 -12.90
N VAL A 39 -2.25 -10.12 -12.10
CA VAL A 39 -1.80 -8.82 -12.58
C VAL A 39 -0.52 -8.45 -11.87
N THR A 40 0.45 -7.93 -12.62
CA THR A 40 1.71 -7.44 -12.08
C THR A 40 1.69 -5.92 -12.05
N LEU A 41 1.97 -5.35 -10.89
CA LEU A 41 1.93 -3.92 -10.66
C LEU A 41 3.34 -3.37 -10.46
N ASP A 42 3.57 -2.18 -11.01
CA ASP A 42 4.66 -1.31 -10.59
C ASP A 42 4.12 -0.53 -9.38
N PHE A 43 4.45 -0.99 -8.19
CA PHE A 43 3.97 -0.43 -6.94
C PHE A 43 5.03 0.49 -6.36
N PHE A 44 4.98 1.77 -6.76
CA PHE A 44 5.95 2.77 -6.30
C PHE A 44 7.41 2.35 -6.57
N GLY A 45 7.64 1.66 -7.68
CA GLY A 45 8.97 1.19 -8.08
C GLY A 45 9.30 -0.24 -7.64
N ASP A 46 8.42 -0.87 -6.87
CA ASP A 46 8.57 -2.28 -6.49
C ASP A 46 7.56 -3.14 -7.23
N GLN A 47 7.77 -4.45 -7.20
CA GLN A 47 6.92 -5.39 -7.90
C GLN A 47 5.92 -6.03 -6.94
N VAL A 48 4.63 -5.82 -7.20
CA VAL A 48 3.56 -6.53 -6.49
C VAL A 48 2.80 -7.35 -7.51
N VAL A 49 2.66 -8.65 -7.25
CA VAL A 49 1.90 -9.55 -8.13
C VAL A 49 0.63 -9.97 -7.39
N CYS A 50 -0.51 -9.67 -7.99
CA CYS A 50 -1.82 -10.01 -7.45
C CYS A 50 -2.32 -11.27 -8.15
N HIS A 51 -2.33 -12.40 -7.44
CA HIS A 51 -2.76 -13.68 -7.97
C HIS A 51 -4.26 -13.88 -7.75
N LEU A 52 -4.97 -14.26 -8.80
CA LEU A 52 -6.40 -14.54 -8.72
C LEU A 52 -6.62 -15.74 -7.79
N SER A 53 -7.18 -15.49 -6.63
CA SER A 53 -7.38 -16.49 -5.58
C SER A 53 -8.58 -16.09 -4.72
N PRO A 54 -9.83 -16.21 -5.24
CA PRO A 54 -11.01 -15.79 -4.48
C PRO A 54 -11.14 -16.49 -3.13
N GLU A 55 -10.69 -17.74 -3.04
CA GLU A 55 -10.73 -18.51 -1.80
C GLU A 55 -9.63 -18.13 -0.81
N GLY A 56 -8.64 -17.33 -1.24
CA GLY A 56 -7.53 -16.89 -0.40
C GLY A 56 -7.75 -15.54 0.28
N ILE A 57 -8.93 -14.96 0.13
CA ILE A 57 -9.22 -13.63 0.66
C ILE A 57 -9.52 -13.70 2.15
N ASP A 58 -8.91 -12.81 2.93
CA ASP A 58 -9.20 -12.66 4.35
C ASP A 58 -10.46 -11.79 4.50
N GLU A 59 -11.56 -12.38 4.92
CA GLU A 59 -12.83 -11.66 5.07
C GLU A 59 -12.84 -10.73 6.28
N MET A 60 -11.92 -10.90 7.23
CA MET A 60 -11.83 -10.08 8.44
C MET A 60 -10.38 -9.64 8.66
N PRO A 61 -9.86 -8.76 7.81
CA PRO A 61 -8.45 -8.37 7.91
C PRO A 61 -8.18 -7.53 9.16
N SER A 62 -6.98 -7.66 9.68
CA SER A 62 -6.50 -6.87 10.82
C SER A 62 -5.22 -6.17 10.41
N MET A 63 -5.02 -4.94 10.91
CA MET A 63 -3.81 -4.18 10.63
C MET A 63 -2.54 -4.94 11.03
N TYR A 64 -2.63 -5.75 12.09
CA TYR A 64 -1.49 -6.52 12.58
C TYR A 64 -1.85 -7.98 12.65
N PRO A 65 -0.94 -8.87 12.30
CA PRO A 65 0.45 -8.66 11.92
C PRO A 65 0.68 -8.50 10.41
N ARG A 66 -0.35 -8.38 9.59
CA ARG A 66 -0.19 -8.43 8.13
C ARG A 66 -0.69 -7.17 7.44
N HIS A 67 0.22 -6.43 6.86
CA HIS A 67 -0.05 -5.34 5.93
C HIS A 67 1.25 -5.04 5.15
N PHE A 68 1.16 -4.21 4.13
CA PHE A 68 2.33 -3.73 3.40
C PHE A 68 2.04 -2.31 2.92
N GLY A 69 3.04 -1.63 2.45
CA GLY A 69 2.84 -0.27 1.96
C GLY A 69 4.14 0.48 1.77
N ILE A 70 4.08 1.77 2.01
CA ILE A 70 5.20 2.67 1.76
C ILE A 70 5.46 3.53 3.00
N THR A 71 6.72 3.58 3.41
CA THR A 71 7.20 4.61 4.32
C THR A 71 7.86 5.67 3.46
N PHE A 72 7.29 6.88 3.47
CA PHE A 72 7.80 7.96 2.65
C PHE A 72 8.97 8.65 3.35
N ARG A 73 9.96 9.06 2.57
CA ARG A 73 11.07 9.87 3.09
C ARG A 73 10.74 11.36 3.07
N GLU A 74 9.79 11.75 2.22
CA GLU A 74 9.36 13.14 2.04
C GLU A 74 7.92 13.29 2.52
N GLU A 75 7.68 14.21 3.44
CA GLU A 75 6.34 14.47 3.98
C GLU A 75 5.37 14.89 2.88
N GLU A 76 5.85 15.68 1.92
CA GLU A 76 5.04 16.14 0.80
C GLU A 76 4.47 14.98 -0.02
N GLU A 77 5.27 13.95 -0.28
CA GLU A 77 4.81 12.77 -1.02
C GLU A 77 3.78 11.98 -0.24
N PHE A 78 3.94 11.88 1.08
CA PHE A 78 2.96 11.26 1.95
C PHE A 78 1.60 11.96 1.82
N HIS A 79 1.58 13.28 1.96
CA HIS A 79 0.35 14.06 1.88
C HIS A 79 -0.26 14.00 0.49
N ARG A 80 0.54 13.99 -0.55
CA ARG A 80 0.05 13.86 -1.93
C ARG A 80 -0.67 12.52 -2.12
N THR A 81 -0.11 11.44 -1.59
CA THR A 81 -0.74 10.11 -1.66
C THR A 81 -2.04 10.09 -0.87
N TYR A 82 -2.05 10.68 0.32
CA TYR A 82 -3.26 10.79 1.14
C TYR A 82 -4.38 11.52 0.39
N LEU A 83 -4.06 12.69 -0.19
CA LEU A 83 -5.04 13.48 -0.93
C LEU A 83 -5.55 12.75 -2.17
N LEU A 84 -4.67 12.06 -2.88
CA LEU A 84 -5.06 11.26 -4.04
C LEU A 84 -6.04 10.17 -3.64
N ALA A 85 -5.77 9.46 -2.53
CA ALA A 85 -6.68 8.43 -2.03
C ALA A 85 -8.06 9.01 -1.71
N LYS A 86 -8.10 10.21 -1.12
CA LYS A 86 -9.36 10.91 -0.83
C LYS A 86 -10.09 11.30 -2.12
N GLU A 87 -9.38 11.89 -3.08
CA GLU A 87 -9.97 12.31 -4.36
C GLU A 87 -10.57 11.12 -5.12
N GLN A 88 -9.88 9.98 -5.09
CA GLN A 88 -10.33 8.78 -5.78
C GLN A 88 -11.33 7.97 -4.97
N ALA A 89 -11.71 8.45 -3.78
CA ALA A 89 -12.65 7.78 -2.88
C ALA A 89 -12.25 6.33 -2.57
N LEU A 90 -10.96 6.10 -2.38
CA LEU A 90 -10.46 4.77 -2.02
C LEU A 90 -10.86 4.42 -0.58
N PRO A 91 -11.14 3.13 -0.28
CA PRO A 91 -11.57 2.73 1.05
C PRO A 91 -10.46 2.88 2.10
N PHE A 92 -10.70 3.69 3.13
CA PHE A 92 -9.80 3.81 4.26
C PHE A 92 -10.18 2.77 5.31
N PHE A 93 -9.23 1.91 5.65
CA PHE A 93 -9.38 0.97 6.75
C PHE A 93 -9.11 1.68 8.08
N GLN A 94 -8.16 2.57 8.10
CA GLN A 94 -7.84 3.44 9.23
C GLN A 94 -7.54 4.84 8.70
N GLU A 95 -8.29 5.82 9.18
CA GLU A 95 -8.08 7.22 8.82
C GLU A 95 -6.75 7.73 9.35
N LEU A 96 -6.25 8.82 8.75
CA LEU A 96 -5.00 9.45 9.15
C LEU A 96 -4.92 9.61 10.67
N MET A 97 -3.84 9.17 11.26
CA MET A 97 -3.61 9.28 12.69
C MET A 97 -2.14 9.49 13.00
N VAL A 98 -1.87 10.02 14.20
CA VAL A 98 -0.52 10.17 14.73
C VAL A 98 -0.26 9.01 15.69
N ARG A 99 0.87 8.32 15.53
CA ARG A 99 1.29 7.27 16.46
C ARG A 99 2.52 7.70 17.24
N PHE A 100 2.61 7.25 18.49
CA PHE A 100 3.74 7.53 19.40
C PHE A 100 4.00 9.03 19.57
N LYS A 101 2.95 9.80 19.70
CA LYS A 101 3.04 11.27 19.83
C LYS A 101 3.98 11.67 20.95
N GLY A 102 4.91 12.60 20.64
CA GLY A 102 5.89 13.10 21.59
C GLY A 102 7.13 12.24 21.76
N LYS A 103 7.21 11.09 21.08
CA LYS A 103 8.36 10.19 21.13
C LYS A 103 9.18 10.30 19.84
N ARG A 104 10.41 9.75 19.84
CA ARG A 104 11.25 9.78 18.64
C ARG A 104 10.60 9.04 17.48
N GLU A 105 9.89 7.95 17.76
CA GLU A 105 9.23 7.14 16.74
C GLU A 105 7.88 7.70 16.28
N GLU A 106 7.55 8.94 16.67
CA GLU A 106 6.32 9.61 16.22
C GLU A 106 6.23 9.59 14.71
N HIS A 107 5.09 9.15 14.18
CA HIS A 107 4.84 9.16 12.74
C HIS A 107 3.36 9.36 12.47
N ILE A 108 3.07 9.83 11.26
CA ILE A 108 1.71 9.92 10.75
C ILE A 108 1.47 8.74 9.81
N THR A 109 0.26 8.21 9.83
CA THR A 109 -0.06 7.00 9.08
C THR A 109 -1.55 6.94 8.73
N PHE A 110 -1.87 6.24 7.64
CA PHE A 110 -3.22 5.82 7.32
C PHE A 110 -3.16 4.45 6.64
N PHE A 111 -4.29 3.74 6.67
CA PHE A 111 -4.41 2.43 6.04
C PHE A 111 -5.53 2.47 5.01
N LEU A 112 -5.28 1.85 3.85
CA LEU A 112 -6.31 1.57 2.85
C LEU A 112 -6.58 0.07 2.83
N ALA A 113 -7.78 -0.30 2.37
CA ALA A 113 -8.11 -1.69 2.07
C ALA A 113 -8.30 -1.78 0.56
N ASP A 114 -7.59 -2.69 -0.11
CA ASP A 114 -7.85 -2.92 -1.52
C ASP A 114 -9.14 -3.74 -1.68
N PRO A 115 -9.66 -3.94 -2.92
CA PRO A 115 -10.93 -4.67 -3.10
C PRO A 115 -10.91 -6.11 -2.60
N SER A 116 -9.74 -6.65 -2.31
CA SER A 116 -9.56 -8.03 -1.83
C SER A 116 -9.14 -8.08 -0.37
N ASN A 117 -9.38 -6.99 0.38
CA ASN A 117 -9.04 -6.86 1.80
C ASN A 117 -7.55 -6.97 2.12
N ASN A 118 -6.68 -6.76 1.14
CA ASN A 118 -5.27 -6.56 1.44
C ASN A 118 -5.13 -5.16 2.05
N LEU A 119 -4.45 -5.06 3.20
CA LEU A 119 -4.29 -3.80 3.89
C LEU A 119 -2.98 -3.14 3.52
N LEU A 120 -3.04 -1.85 3.20
CA LEU A 120 -1.89 -1.05 2.82
C LEU A 120 -1.70 0.05 3.83
N GLU A 121 -0.48 0.18 4.35
CA GLU A 121 -0.13 1.28 5.24
C GLU A 121 0.77 2.28 4.51
N PHE A 122 0.47 3.56 4.69
CA PHE A 122 1.31 4.66 4.21
C PHE A 122 1.69 5.49 5.40
N LYS A 123 2.99 5.76 5.56
CA LYS A 123 3.45 6.48 6.75
C LYS A 123 4.66 7.35 6.48
N TYR A 124 4.85 8.31 7.38
CA TYR A 124 5.98 9.21 7.36
C TYR A 124 6.45 9.46 8.79
N TYR A 125 7.75 9.24 9.05
CA TYR A 125 8.38 9.52 10.34
C TYR A 125 8.95 10.93 10.33
N HIS A 126 8.67 11.69 11.40
CA HIS A 126 9.24 13.02 11.55
C HIS A 126 10.75 12.95 11.78
N ASP A 127 11.24 11.90 12.44
CA ASP A 127 12.66 11.63 12.58
C ASP A 127 13.04 10.54 11.57
N PRO A 128 13.79 10.89 10.50
CA PRO A 128 14.13 9.91 9.46
C PRO A 128 14.97 8.74 9.95
N GLU A 129 15.64 8.86 11.10
CA GLU A 129 16.39 7.75 11.69
C GLU A 129 15.47 6.63 12.18
N MET A 130 14.18 6.91 12.36
CA MET A 130 13.20 5.93 12.85
C MET A 130 12.65 5.03 11.73
N ILE A 131 13.09 5.22 10.49
CA ILE A 131 12.69 4.33 9.39
C ILE A 131 13.24 2.92 9.59
N TYR A 132 14.42 2.81 10.22
CA TYR A 132 15.07 1.53 10.48
C TYR A 132 15.33 1.30 11.95
#